data_bda513188092b9ab013c3905d3fb193c
#
_entry.id   bda513188092b9ab013c3905d3fb193c
#
_cell.length_a   1.000
_cell.length_b   1.000
_cell.length_c   1.000
_cell.angle_alpha   90.00
_cell.angle_beta   90.00
_cell.angle_gamma   90.00
#
_symmetry.space_group_name_H-M   'P 1'
#
loop_
_entity.id
_entity.type
_entity.pdbx_description
1 polymer ?
#
loop_
_entity_poly.entity_id
_entity_poly.type
_entity_poly.pdbx_seq_one_letter_code
_entity_poly.pdbx_strand_id
1 'polypeptide(L)'
;EDRMKSLEILKTFAASYKKPLFLAGDMNAEPESDFIKELQKEFRILSNPKQHTFPAPAPKETIDYVAAFKQNDKGFAVVSSEVVNEPVASDHRPIVVELRTAEKADKIFRTKPYLQNPVGNGMTVMWETTVPAYCWVEYGTDTTQLKRARTIVDGQVVCNNKLHKIRLDDLQPGQKYYYRVCSQEMLLYQAYKKVFGNTARSAFSEFTLPVTGTDSFTAVVFNDLHQHTHTFRALCRQIQDIDYDFVVFNGDCVDDPASHDQATAFISELTEGVHGDCIPTFFMRGNHEIRNAYSIGLRDHFDYVGDKTYGSFNWGDTRIVMLDCGEDKTDDHWVYYDLNDFTQLRNEQVGFLKKELAVKEFKKAKKRILLHHIPLYGNDGKNLCAELWTKLLEKAPFDICLNAHTHKYAYHPKGELGNHYPVIIGGGYKVEGATVMILEKKKEELRVRVLNAKGETLLRSE
;
A
#
# COMPACT_ATOMS: atom_id res chain seq x y z
N GLU A 1 -16.40 53.06 -24.40
CA GLU A 1 -15.33 53.85 -23.80
C GLU A 1 -15.25 53.61 -22.28
N ASP A 2 -16.34 53.69 -21.56
CA ASP A 2 -16.34 53.60 -20.08
C ASP A 2 -16.01 52.21 -19.55
N ARG A 3 -16.38 51.11 -20.21
CA ARG A 3 -16.01 49.74 -19.84
C ARG A 3 -14.50 49.54 -19.94
N MET A 4 -13.82 50.14 -20.93
CA MET A 4 -12.35 50.03 -21.04
C MET A 4 -11.65 50.80 -19.92
N LYS A 5 -12.16 51.94 -19.50
CA LYS A 5 -11.67 52.68 -18.32
C LYS A 5 -11.83 51.88 -17.03
N SER A 6 -12.99 51.23 -16.86
CA SER A 6 -13.24 50.34 -15.72
C SER A 6 -12.26 49.14 -15.70
N LEU A 7 -11.92 48.59 -16.87
CA LEU A 7 -10.97 47.51 -16.98
C LEU A 7 -9.55 47.91 -16.50
N GLU A 8 -9.11 49.11 -16.84
CA GLU A 8 -7.77 49.60 -16.39
C GLU A 8 -7.76 49.80 -14.84
N ILE A 9 -8.86 50.23 -14.24
CA ILE A 9 -9.00 50.32 -12.78
C ILE A 9 -8.94 48.92 -12.17
N LEU A 10 -9.69 47.96 -12.72
CA LEU A 10 -9.67 46.55 -12.27
C LEU A 10 -8.28 45.92 -12.37
N LYS A 11 -7.56 46.13 -13.46
CA LYS A 11 -6.20 45.64 -13.64
C LYS A 11 -5.24 46.21 -12.57
N THR A 12 -5.32 47.51 -12.34
CA THR A 12 -4.52 48.22 -11.32
C THR A 12 -4.80 47.68 -9.92
N PHE A 13 -6.08 47.51 -9.60
CA PHE A 13 -6.52 46.93 -8.33
C PHE A 13 -6.02 45.48 -8.18
N ALA A 14 -6.23 44.66 -9.20
CA ALA A 14 -5.79 43.24 -9.19
C ALA A 14 -4.29 43.12 -8.98
N ALA A 15 -3.47 43.93 -9.64
CA ALA A 15 -2.02 43.93 -9.50
C ALA A 15 -1.53 44.28 -8.07
N SER A 16 -2.35 44.95 -7.28
CA SER A 16 -2.03 45.26 -5.88
C SER A 16 -2.23 44.09 -4.93
N TYR A 17 -2.96 43.04 -5.34
CA TYR A 17 -3.27 41.86 -4.53
C TYR A 17 -2.22 40.76 -4.66
N LYS A 18 -1.85 40.14 -3.54
CA LYS A 18 -0.90 39.02 -3.49
C LYS A 18 -1.58 37.65 -3.36
N LYS A 19 -2.86 37.63 -2.99
CA LYS A 19 -3.66 36.40 -2.84
C LYS A 19 -4.41 36.12 -4.14
N PRO A 20 -4.90 34.87 -4.36
CA PRO A 20 -5.80 34.57 -5.47
C PRO A 20 -6.98 35.55 -5.52
N LEU A 21 -7.20 36.12 -6.68
CA LEU A 21 -8.25 37.09 -6.93
C LEU A 21 -9.16 36.59 -8.05
N PHE A 22 -10.45 36.58 -7.80
CA PHE A 22 -11.48 36.22 -8.76
C PHE A 22 -12.36 37.41 -9.07
N LEU A 23 -12.72 37.56 -10.33
CA LEU A 23 -13.68 38.50 -10.85
C LEU A 23 -14.92 37.73 -11.29
N ALA A 24 -16.10 38.07 -10.81
CA ALA A 24 -17.34 37.42 -11.18
C ALA A 24 -18.45 38.46 -11.37
N GLY A 25 -19.29 38.27 -12.39
CA GLY A 25 -20.44 39.09 -12.64
C GLY A 25 -20.72 39.34 -14.11
N ASP A 26 -21.71 40.21 -14.35
CA ASP A 26 -22.09 40.68 -15.66
C ASP A 26 -21.07 41.72 -16.19
N MET A 27 -20.46 41.40 -17.32
CA MET A 27 -19.50 42.27 -18.02
C MET A 27 -20.16 43.06 -19.14
N ASN A 28 -21.44 42.77 -19.41
CA ASN A 28 -22.20 43.38 -20.53
C ASN A 28 -21.42 43.30 -21.87
N ALA A 29 -20.72 42.21 -22.10
CA ALA A 29 -19.80 42.05 -23.23
C ALA A 29 -19.74 40.61 -23.68
N GLU A 30 -19.94 40.36 -24.95
CA GLU A 30 -19.83 39.05 -25.60
C GLU A 30 -18.37 38.53 -25.64
N PRO A 31 -18.12 37.21 -25.74
CA PRO A 31 -16.77 36.64 -25.76
C PRO A 31 -15.82 37.20 -26.80
N GLU A 32 -16.33 37.57 -27.96
CA GLU A 32 -15.51 38.09 -29.07
C GLU A 32 -15.33 39.62 -29.05
N SER A 33 -15.89 40.31 -28.06
CA SER A 33 -15.73 41.75 -27.89
C SER A 33 -14.29 42.15 -27.54
N ASP A 34 -13.93 43.37 -27.91
CA ASP A 34 -12.60 43.93 -27.58
C ASP A 34 -12.39 44.01 -26.06
N PHE A 35 -13.45 44.23 -25.29
CA PHE A 35 -13.39 44.27 -23.84
C PHE A 35 -12.96 42.90 -23.26
N ILE A 36 -13.58 41.79 -23.67
CA ILE A 36 -13.25 40.43 -23.18
C ILE A 36 -11.87 40.01 -23.69
N LYS A 37 -11.49 40.33 -24.92
CA LYS A 37 -10.16 40.11 -25.44
C LYS A 37 -9.09 40.84 -24.62
N GLU A 38 -9.32 42.05 -24.23
CA GLU A 38 -8.42 42.84 -23.39
C GLU A 38 -8.38 42.32 -21.95
N LEU A 39 -9.56 41.97 -21.38
CA LEU A 39 -9.62 41.30 -20.05
C LEU A 39 -8.81 40.02 -20.01
N GLN A 40 -8.89 39.22 -21.05
CA GLN A 40 -8.17 37.93 -21.14
C GLN A 40 -6.64 38.08 -21.18
N LYS A 41 -6.08 39.24 -21.38
CA LYS A 41 -4.62 39.45 -21.27
C LYS A 41 -4.17 39.23 -19.82
N GLU A 42 -4.90 39.74 -18.84
CA GLU A 42 -4.56 39.70 -17.43
C GLU A 42 -5.38 38.66 -16.63
N PHE A 43 -6.55 38.27 -17.11
CA PHE A 43 -7.46 37.35 -16.44
C PHE A 43 -7.67 36.07 -17.27
N ARG A 44 -7.74 34.95 -16.63
CA ARG A 44 -8.15 33.66 -17.21
C ARG A 44 -9.65 33.46 -16.97
N ILE A 45 -10.43 33.36 -18.03
CA ILE A 45 -11.85 33.02 -17.94
C ILE A 45 -11.96 31.57 -17.43
N LEU A 46 -12.75 31.36 -16.38
CA LEU A 46 -13.00 30.09 -15.73
C LEU A 46 -14.37 29.52 -16.11
N SER A 47 -15.36 30.40 -16.36
CA SER A 47 -16.65 29.99 -16.86
C SER A 47 -16.60 29.55 -18.32
N ASN A 48 -17.59 28.77 -18.78
CA ASN A 48 -17.66 28.30 -20.15
C ASN A 48 -18.24 29.38 -21.08
N PRO A 49 -17.47 30.03 -21.95
CA PRO A 49 -17.94 31.13 -22.79
C PRO A 49 -18.90 30.70 -23.91
N LYS A 50 -19.15 29.39 -24.08
CA LYS A 50 -20.08 28.83 -25.05
C LYS A 50 -21.48 28.60 -24.46
N GLN A 51 -21.69 28.86 -23.18
CA GLN A 51 -22.98 28.73 -22.51
C GLN A 51 -23.56 30.12 -22.30
N HIS A 52 -24.73 30.35 -22.88
CA HIS A 52 -25.41 31.64 -22.80
C HIS A 52 -26.02 31.87 -21.42
N THR A 53 -25.98 33.11 -20.95
CA THR A 53 -26.44 33.51 -19.62
C THR A 53 -27.62 34.46 -19.67
N PHE A 54 -27.84 35.18 -20.79
CA PHE A 54 -28.86 36.21 -20.94
C PHE A 54 -29.65 36.06 -22.26
N PRO A 55 -30.96 36.41 -22.30
CA PRO A 55 -31.85 36.56 -21.15
C PRO A 55 -32.24 35.21 -20.54
N ALA A 56 -32.50 35.17 -19.22
CA ALA A 56 -32.69 33.90 -18.49
C ALA A 56 -33.77 32.98 -19.06
N PRO A 57 -34.93 33.43 -19.53
CA PRO A 57 -35.95 32.53 -20.09
C PRO A 57 -35.51 31.82 -21.37
N ALA A 58 -34.73 32.47 -22.24
CA ALA A 58 -34.25 31.94 -23.52
C ALA A 58 -32.87 32.52 -23.86
N PRO A 59 -31.79 32.02 -23.24
CA PRO A 59 -30.47 32.63 -23.36
C PRO A 59 -29.92 32.60 -24.78
N LYS A 60 -29.38 33.74 -25.21
CA LYS A 60 -28.76 33.91 -26.54
C LYS A 60 -27.40 34.58 -26.48
N GLU A 61 -27.04 35.17 -25.36
CA GLU A 61 -25.83 35.96 -25.15
C GLU A 61 -25.06 35.43 -23.96
N THR A 62 -23.74 35.46 -24.02
CA THR A 62 -22.81 35.15 -22.90
C THR A 62 -22.19 36.48 -22.46
N ILE A 63 -22.71 37.05 -21.39
CA ILE A 63 -22.25 38.35 -20.88
C ILE A 63 -21.79 38.31 -19.43
N ASP A 64 -22.05 37.19 -18.76
CA ASP A 64 -21.62 36.94 -17.40
C ASP A 64 -20.39 35.99 -17.39
N TYR A 65 -19.44 36.28 -16.52
CA TYR A 65 -18.18 35.53 -16.45
C TYR A 65 -17.72 35.34 -15.01
N VAL A 66 -16.97 34.26 -14.82
CA VAL A 66 -16.08 34.06 -13.68
C VAL A 66 -14.66 33.98 -14.24
N ALA A 67 -13.77 34.81 -13.73
CA ALA A 67 -12.38 34.87 -14.17
C ALA A 67 -11.39 34.95 -12.99
N ALA A 68 -10.17 34.48 -13.17
CA ALA A 68 -9.10 34.55 -12.20
C ALA A 68 -7.95 35.44 -12.72
N PHE A 69 -7.39 36.26 -11.84
CA PHE A 69 -6.22 37.08 -12.14
C PHE A 69 -4.99 36.20 -12.34
N LYS A 70 -4.39 36.20 -13.52
CA LYS A 70 -3.36 35.24 -13.95
C LYS A 70 -2.11 35.23 -13.08
N GLN A 71 -1.68 36.39 -12.56
CA GLN A 71 -0.48 36.46 -11.73
C GLN A 71 -0.59 35.68 -10.43
N ASN A 72 -1.82 35.55 -9.89
CA ASN A 72 -2.11 34.90 -8.61
C ASN A 72 -2.95 33.61 -8.76
N ASP A 73 -3.18 33.14 -10.00
CA ASP A 73 -4.00 31.96 -10.32
C ASP A 73 -3.20 30.65 -10.28
N LYS A 74 -2.13 30.58 -9.51
CA LYS A 74 -1.31 29.38 -9.42
C LYS A 74 -1.96 28.31 -8.55
N GLY A 75 -2.12 27.11 -9.11
CA GLY A 75 -2.57 25.94 -8.38
C GLY A 75 -4.07 25.70 -8.35
N PHE A 76 -4.88 26.43 -9.11
CA PHE A 76 -6.32 26.18 -9.24
C PHE A 76 -6.66 25.48 -10.56
N ALA A 77 -7.42 24.39 -10.47
CA ALA A 77 -8.02 23.71 -11.61
C ALA A 77 -9.53 23.95 -11.64
N VAL A 78 -10.07 24.24 -12.81
CA VAL A 78 -11.52 24.26 -13.04
C VAL A 78 -11.99 22.81 -13.15
N VAL A 79 -12.77 22.35 -12.18
CA VAL A 79 -13.38 21.01 -12.15
C VAL A 79 -14.63 21.02 -13.02
N SER A 80 -15.54 21.94 -12.74
CA SER A 80 -16.75 22.16 -13.52
C SER A 80 -17.05 23.63 -13.72
N SER A 81 -17.78 23.94 -14.78
CA SER A 81 -18.39 25.25 -15.04
C SER A 81 -19.70 25.02 -15.74
N GLU A 82 -20.77 25.52 -15.17
CA GLU A 82 -22.11 25.39 -15.72
C GLU A 82 -22.92 26.70 -15.58
N VAL A 83 -23.84 26.91 -16.50
CA VAL A 83 -24.90 27.91 -16.40
C VAL A 83 -26.14 27.19 -15.89
N VAL A 84 -26.61 27.56 -14.71
CA VAL A 84 -27.76 26.93 -14.08
C VAL A 84 -29.02 27.28 -14.85
N ASN A 85 -29.84 26.27 -15.14
CA ASN A 85 -31.11 26.47 -15.84
C ASN A 85 -32.18 27.02 -14.89
N GLU A 86 -32.05 28.29 -14.52
CA GLU A 86 -33.00 29.02 -13.67
C GLU A 86 -33.54 30.24 -14.45
N PRO A 87 -34.78 30.14 -15.00
CA PRO A 87 -35.30 31.16 -15.87
C PRO A 87 -36.09 32.30 -15.16
N VAL A 88 -36.30 32.20 -13.83
CA VAL A 88 -37.29 33.06 -13.12
C VAL A 88 -36.64 33.94 -12.04
N ALA A 89 -35.58 33.46 -11.39
CA ALA A 89 -34.99 34.16 -10.24
C ALA A 89 -34.32 35.51 -10.60
N SER A 90 -33.89 35.67 -11.86
CA SER A 90 -33.24 36.85 -12.39
C SER A 90 -33.48 36.90 -13.91
N ASP A 91 -33.22 38.03 -14.55
CA ASP A 91 -33.12 38.16 -16.01
C ASP A 91 -31.81 37.54 -16.56
N HIS A 92 -30.83 37.21 -15.69
CA HIS A 92 -29.63 36.44 -16.01
C HIS A 92 -29.65 35.05 -15.37
N ARG A 93 -29.07 34.06 -16.06
CA ARG A 93 -28.86 32.73 -15.48
C ARG A 93 -27.61 32.70 -14.60
N PRO A 94 -27.66 32.06 -13.42
CA PRO A 94 -26.51 31.92 -12.56
C PRO A 94 -25.40 31.09 -13.20
N ILE A 95 -24.14 31.44 -12.93
CA ILE A 95 -22.97 30.65 -13.29
C ILE A 95 -22.38 30.03 -12.01
N VAL A 96 -22.08 28.74 -12.06
CA VAL A 96 -21.35 28.02 -11.01
C VAL A 96 -20.05 27.53 -11.59
N VAL A 97 -18.96 27.87 -10.92
CA VAL A 97 -17.60 27.36 -11.25
C VAL A 97 -17.01 26.68 -10.02
N GLU A 98 -16.74 25.37 -10.13
CA GLU A 98 -16.05 24.60 -9.09
C GLU A 98 -14.55 24.63 -9.35
N LEU A 99 -13.79 25.01 -8.34
CA LEU A 99 -12.34 25.07 -8.39
C LEU A 99 -11.73 24.09 -7.37
N ARG A 100 -10.61 23.46 -7.72
CA ARG A 100 -9.77 22.70 -6.80
C ARG A 100 -8.38 23.28 -6.76
N THR A 101 -7.81 23.31 -5.55
CA THR A 101 -6.42 23.70 -5.33
C THR A 101 -5.52 22.44 -5.36
N ALA A 102 -4.34 22.56 -5.94
CA ALA A 102 -3.34 21.52 -5.88
C ALA A 102 -2.76 21.38 -4.47
N GLU A 103 -2.57 20.14 -4.02
CA GLU A 103 -1.88 19.85 -2.78
C GLU A 103 -0.40 20.24 -2.88
N LYS A 104 0.21 20.66 -1.79
CA LYS A 104 1.65 20.95 -1.75
C LYS A 104 2.45 19.69 -1.97
N ALA A 105 3.54 19.78 -2.74
CA ALA A 105 4.36 18.62 -3.10
C ALA A 105 4.87 17.83 -1.88
N ASP A 106 5.21 18.52 -0.79
CA ASP A 106 5.65 17.93 0.49
C ASP A 106 4.52 17.27 1.30
N LYS A 107 3.26 17.41 0.87
CA LYS A 107 2.07 16.83 1.50
C LYS A 107 1.40 15.73 0.67
N ILE A 108 1.91 15.44 -0.53
CA ILE A 108 1.34 14.43 -1.41
C ILE A 108 1.56 13.01 -0.88
N PHE A 109 2.75 12.69 -0.34
CA PHE A 109 3.00 11.38 0.25
C PHE A 109 2.31 11.26 1.61
N ARG A 110 1.55 10.18 1.78
CA ARG A 110 0.94 9.79 3.05
C ARG A 110 1.85 8.86 3.84
N THR A 111 2.50 7.90 3.15
CA THR A 111 3.42 6.94 3.73
C THR A 111 4.79 7.02 3.04
N LYS A 112 5.81 6.50 3.70
CA LYS A 112 7.05 6.13 3.01
C LYS A 112 6.77 4.95 2.07
N PRO A 113 7.61 4.71 1.05
CA PRO A 113 7.54 3.48 0.28
C PRO A 113 7.95 2.27 1.14
N TYR A 114 7.39 1.11 0.82
CA TYR A 114 7.80 -0.16 1.41
C TYR A 114 7.88 -1.25 0.33
N LEU A 115 8.82 -2.16 0.53
CA LEU A 115 9.15 -3.22 -0.42
C LEU A 115 8.45 -4.51 -0.06
N GLN A 116 7.93 -5.19 -1.08
CA GLN A 116 7.26 -6.48 -0.94
C GLN A 116 7.60 -7.42 -2.09
N ASN A 117 7.36 -8.71 -1.87
CA ASN A 117 7.40 -9.76 -2.89
C ASN A 117 8.72 -9.77 -3.71
N PRO A 118 9.88 -9.96 -3.08
CA PRO A 118 11.19 -10.02 -3.73
C PRO A 118 11.41 -11.36 -4.46
N VAL A 119 10.45 -11.79 -5.28
CA VAL A 119 10.38 -13.13 -5.89
C VAL A 119 10.41 -12.99 -7.42
N GLY A 120 10.94 -13.98 -8.12
CA GLY A 120 10.95 -14.00 -9.59
C GLY A 120 11.78 -12.88 -10.23
N ASN A 121 12.94 -12.56 -9.65
CA ASN A 121 13.81 -11.48 -10.10
C ASN A 121 13.10 -10.12 -10.17
N GLY A 122 12.22 -9.86 -9.23
CA GLY A 122 11.49 -8.61 -9.15
C GLY A 122 11.32 -8.12 -7.72
N MET A 123 10.83 -6.89 -7.58
CA MET A 123 10.52 -6.24 -6.31
C MET A 123 9.29 -5.38 -6.49
N THR A 124 8.36 -5.46 -5.58
CA THR A 124 7.19 -4.57 -5.58
C THR A 124 7.41 -3.41 -4.63
N VAL A 125 7.19 -2.21 -5.12
CA VAL A 125 7.26 -0.97 -4.35
C VAL A 125 5.84 -0.48 -4.11
N MET A 126 5.48 -0.28 -2.85
CA MET A 126 4.16 0.18 -2.43
C MET A 126 4.26 1.45 -1.61
N TRP A 127 3.27 2.32 -1.73
CA TRP A 127 3.11 3.54 -0.91
C TRP A 127 1.71 4.14 -1.07
N GLU A 128 1.39 5.09 -0.22
CA GLU A 128 0.15 5.87 -0.33
C GLU A 128 0.39 7.36 -0.52
N THR A 129 -0.60 7.99 -1.16
CA THR A 129 -0.71 9.44 -1.31
C THR A 129 -1.94 9.98 -0.60
N THR A 130 -1.89 11.23 -0.18
CA THR A 130 -3.04 11.95 0.43
C THR A 130 -4.12 12.30 -0.59
N VAL A 131 -3.74 12.40 -1.86
CA VAL A 131 -4.58 12.78 -3.00
C VAL A 131 -4.51 11.72 -4.10
N PRO A 132 -5.54 11.59 -4.95
CA PRO A 132 -5.45 10.76 -6.15
C PRO A 132 -4.27 11.20 -7.03
N ALA A 133 -3.46 10.25 -7.48
CA ALA A 133 -2.23 10.56 -8.20
C ALA A 133 -1.98 9.64 -9.41
N TYR A 134 -1.16 10.12 -10.33
CA TYR A 134 -0.43 9.35 -11.32
C TYR A 134 0.97 9.08 -10.79
N CYS A 135 1.33 7.80 -10.70
CA CYS A 135 2.52 7.37 -10.00
C CYS A 135 3.48 6.53 -10.85
N TRP A 136 4.76 6.58 -10.50
CA TRP A 136 5.80 5.77 -11.09
C TRP A 136 6.97 5.59 -10.11
N VAL A 137 7.79 4.59 -10.37
CA VAL A 137 9.06 4.38 -9.69
C VAL A 137 10.19 4.70 -10.66
N GLU A 138 11.14 5.51 -10.24
CA GLU A 138 12.42 5.70 -10.91
C GLU A 138 13.46 4.83 -10.22
N TYR A 139 14.17 3.96 -10.97
CA TYR A 139 15.11 2.99 -10.40
C TYR A 139 16.29 2.71 -11.33
N GLY A 140 17.42 2.33 -10.76
CA GLY A 140 18.64 2.01 -11.50
C GLY A 140 19.73 1.48 -10.58
N THR A 141 20.86 1.08 -11.18
CA THR A 141 22.05 0.65 -10.43
C THR A 141 22.90 1.85 -9.96
N ASP A 142 22.57 3.02 -10.42
CA ASP A 142 23.05 4.32 -9.94
C ASP A 142 21.90 5.34 -9.99
N THR A 143 22.10 6.51 -9.37
CA THR A 143 21.08 7.57 -9.27
C THR A 143 21.04 8.51 -10.47
N THR A 144 21.90 8.33 -11.47
CA THR A 144 22.01 9.21 -12.64
C THR A 144 21.36 8.64 -13.89
N GLN A 145 21.31 7.29 -14.00
CA GLN A 145 20.72 6.59 -15.13
C GLN A 145 19.53 5.73 -14.67
N LEU A 146 18.37 6.37 -14.65
CA LEU A 146 17.16 5.75 -14.08
C LEU A 146 16.22 5.24 -15.18
N LYS A 147 15.72 4.04 -14.97
CA LYS A 147 14.55 3.50 -15.66
C LYS A 147 13.28 3.99 -14.95
N ARG A 148 12.15 3.88 -15.63
CA ARG A 148 10.83 4.22 -15.10
C ARG A 148 9.91 3.03 -15.17
N ALA A 149 9.33 2.63 -14.03
CA ALA A 149 8.30 1.61 -13.93
C ALA A 149 6.92 2.21 -13.62
N ARG A 150 5.88 1.60 -14.15
CA ARG A 150 4.45 1.94 -13.95
C ARG A 150 3.65 0.66 -13.99
N THR A 151 2.55 0.63 -13.26
CA THR A 151 1.58 -0.47 -13.41
C THR A 151 0.70 -0.20 -14.62
N ILE A 152 0.62 -1.17 -15.52
CA ILE A 152 -0.20 -1.14 -16.73
C ILE A 152 -1.12 -2.36 -16.69
N VAL A 153 -2.42 -2.12 -16.86
CA VAL A 153 -3.45 -3.16 -16.94
C VAL A 153 -4.20 -2.96 -18.27
N ASP A 154 -4.20 -3.99 -19.10
CA ASP A 154 -4.88 -3.98 -20.42
C ASP A 154 -4.54 -2.74 -21.28
N GLY A 155 -3.27 -2.30 -21.23
CA GLY A 155 -2.78 -1.14 -21.97
C GLY A 155 -3.03 0.21 -21.29
N GLN A 156 -3.72 0.25 -20.16
CA GLN A 156 -3.99 1.47 -19.40
C GLN A 156 -3.03 1.59 -18.21
N VAL A 157 -2.49 2.78 -18.01
CA VAL A 157 -1.69 3.10 -16.82
C VAL A 157 -2.61 3.25 -15.62
N VAL A 158 -2.34 2.50 -14.56
CA VAL A 158 -3.05 2.64 -13.29
C VAL A 158 -2.73 4.01 -12.69
N CYS A 159 -3.75 4.82 -12.46
CA CYS A 159 -3.65 6.18 -11.91
C CYS A 159 -4.99 6.62 -11.30
N ASN A 160 -5.03 7.82 -10.73
CA ASN A 160 -6.20 8.39 -10.08
C ASN A 160 -6.66 7.60 -8.83
N ASN A 161 -5.72 6.94 -8.18
CA ASN A 161 -5.86 6.22 -6.92
C ASN A 161 -4.89 6.79 -5.88
N LYS A 162 -5.02 6.34 -4.62
CA LYS A 162 -4.18 6.80 -3.50
C LYS A 162 -3.21 5.71 -3.03
N LEU A 163 -3.58 4.44 -3.14
CA LEU A 163 -2.71 3.31 -2.84
C LEU A 163 -2.03 2.85 -4.13
N HIS A 164 -0.71 2.79 -4.11
CA HIS A 164 0.11 2.52 -5.29
C HIS A 164 0.91 1.22 -5.09
N LYS A 165 0.88 0.38 -6.11
CA LYS A 165 1.59 -0.90 -6.19
C LYS A 165 2.28 -0.96 -7.56
N ILE A 166 3.60 -0.91 -7.58
CA ILE A 166 4.39 -0.95 -8.82
C ILE A 166 5.44 -2.05 -8.72
N ARG A 167 5.34 -3.01 -9.62
CA ARG A 167 6.31 -4.09 -9.76
C ARG A 167 7.50 -3.64 -10.59
N LEU A 168 8.70 -3.93 -10.09
CA LEU A 168 9.96 -3.86 -10.83
C LEU A 168 10.33 -5.29 -11.22
N ASP A 169 10.42 -5.55 -12.51
CA ASP A 169 10.74 -6.88 -13.05
C ASP A 169 12.13 -6.89 -13.72
N ASP A 170 12.60 -8.07 -14.11
CA ASP A 170 13.86 -8.30 -14.79
C ASP A 170 15.09 -7.72 -14.06
N LEU A 171 15.02 -7.72 -12.73
CA LEU A 171 16.13 -7.31 -11.89
C LEU A 171 17.22 -8.40 -11.82
N GLN A 172 18.46 -7.98 -11.72
CA GLN A 172 19.60 -8.91 -11.62
C GLN A 172 19.82 -9.34 -10.17
N PRO A 173 19.82 -10.64 -9.86
CA PRO A 173 20.15 -11.16 -8.53
C PRO A 173 21.53 -10.67 -8.05
N GLY A 174 21.60 -10.29 -6.77
CA GLY A 174 22.83 -9.78 -6.16
C GLY A 174 23.19 -8.34 -6.53
N GLN A 175 22.46 -7.72 -7.44
CA GLN A 175 22.68 -6.34 -7.82
C GLN A 175 21.97 -5.39 -6.85
N LYS A 176 22.67 -4.37 -6.38
CA LYS A 176 22.08 -3.24 -5.65
C LYS A 176 21.35 -2.31 -6.61
N TYR A 177 20.15 -1.91 -6.24
CA TYR A 177 19.33 -0.92 -6.93
C TYR A 177 19.02 0.26 -6.03
N TYR A 178 19.07 1.46 -6.60
CA TYR A 178 18.53 2.68 -6.02
C TYR A 178 17.17 2.95 -6.64
N TYR A 179 16.21 3.40 -5.84
CA TYR A 179 14.89 3.77 -6.34
C TYR A 179 14.32 4.95 -5.58
N ARG A 180 13.38 5.64 -6.22
CA ARG A 180 12.51 6.61 -5.57
C ARG A 180 11.11 6.53 -6.15
N VAL A 181 10.11 6.84 -5.34
CA VAL A 181 8.73 6.96 -5.77
C VAL A 181 8.41 8.38 -6.19
N CYS A 182 7.59 8.49 -7.22
CA CYS A 182 7.15 9.75 -7.79
C CYS A 182 5.63 9.74 -7.91
N SER A 183 4.97 10.80 -7.45
CA SER A 183 3.52 10.94 -7.47
C SER A 183 3.13 12.32 -7.97
N GLN A 184 2.37 12.37 -9.05
CA GLN A 184 1.79 13.60 -9.59
C GLN A 184 0.30 13.61 -9.30
N GLU A 185 -0.15 14.60 -8.54
CA GLU A 185 -1.56 14.76 -8.20
C GLU A 185 -2.45 14.85 -9.44
N MET A 186 -3.61 14.22 -9.38
CA MET A 186 -4.66 14.33 -10.40
C MET A 186 -5.83 15.14 -9.86
N LEU A 187 -5.90 16.41 -10.24
CA LEU A 187 -6.97 17.32 -9.87
C LEU A 187 -8.28 17.01 -10.58
N LEU A 188 -8.19 16.54 -11.83
CA LEU A 188 -9.34 16.19 -12.65
C LEU A 188 -8.98 15.02 -13.58
N TYR A 189 -9.88 14.04 -13.64
CA TYR A 189 -9.81 12.94 -14.59
C TYR A 189 -11.18 12.71 -15.26
N GLN A 190 -11.34 13.23 -16.46
CA GLN A 190 -12.53 13.07 -17.30
C GLN A 190 -12.15 12.48 -18.66
N ALA A 191 -13.13 12.04 -19.44
CA ALA A 191 -12.91 11.37 -20.73
C ALA A 191 -11.93 12.14 -21.64
N TYR A 192 -12.13 13.44 -21.82
CA TYR A 192 -11.32 14.26 -22.73
C TYR A 192 -10.48 15.34 -22.02
N LYS A 193 -10.50 15.39 -20.67
CA LYS A 193 -9.75 16.39 -19.91
C LYS A 193 -9.10 15.76 -18.69
N LYS A 194 -7.79 15.93 -18.55
CA LYS A 194 -7.02 15.60 -17.34
C LYS A 194 -6.29 16.86 -16.90
N VAL A 195 -6.33 17.13 -15.60
CA VAL A 195 -5.58 18.25 -15.01
C VAL A 195 -4.74 17.69 -13.88
N PHE A 196 -3.44 17.97 -13.95
CA PHE A 196 -2.48 17.54 -12.96
C PHE A 196 -2.13 18.67 -12.01
N GLY A 197 -1.93 18.34 -10.76
CA GLY A 197 -1.38 19.20 -9.73
C GLY A 197 0.14 19.06 -9.61
N ASN A 198 0.63 19.24 -8.38
CA ASN A 198 2.05 19.16 -8.08
C ASN A 198 2.59 17.74 -8.18
N THR A 199 3.90 17.62 -8.36
CA THR A 199 4.63 16.35 -8.36
C THR A 199 5.53 16.27 -7.14
N ALA A 200 5.36 15.22 -6.35
CA ALA A 200 6.26 14.83 -5.27
C ALA A 200 7.25 13.76 -5.74
N ARG A 201 8.47 13.80 -5.17
CA ARG A 201 9.48 12.75 -5.31
C ARG A 201 10.05 12.43 -3.94
N SER A 202 10.16 11.14 -3.61
CA SER A 202 10.82 10.74 -2.37
C SER A 202 12.34 10.94 -2.46
N ALA A 203 13.02 10.85 -1.31
CA ALA A 203 14.44 10.55 -1.31
C ALA A 203 14.70 9.21 -2.00
N PHE A 204 15.95 8.93 -2.36
CA PHE A 204 16.35 7.61 -2.81
C PHE A 204 16.44 6.65 -1.63
N SER A 205 15.88 5.45 -1.82
CA SER A 205 16.13 4.26 -1.02
C SER A 205 16.86 3.23 -1.87
N GLU A 206 17.38 2.16 -1.24
CA GLU A 206 18.12 1.11 -1.94
C GLU A 206 17.65 -0.28 -1.51
N PHE A 207 17.82 -1.25 -2.38
CA PHE A 207 17.63 -2.67 -2.05
C PHE A 207 18.56 -3.55 -2.88
N THR A 208 18.75 -4.78 -2.43
CA THR A 208 19.49 -5.82 -3.17
C THR A 208 18.66 -7.09 -3.21
N LEU A 209 18.48 -7.69 -4.40
CA LEU A 209 17.91 -9.02 -4.48
C LEU A 209 18.94 -10.08 -4.03
N PRO A 210 18.47 -11.21 -3.45
CA PRO A 210 19.40 -12.28 -3.07
C PRO A 210 20.18 -12.78 -4.29
N VAL A 211 21.44 -13.13 -4.07
CA VAL A 211 22.25 -13.81 -5.09
C VAL A 211 21.61 -15.14 -5.43
N THR A 212 21.58 -15.51 -6.71
CA THR A 212 21.05 -16.80 -7.14
C THR A 212 21.78 -17.94 -6.44
N GLY A 213 21.03 -18.81 -5.75
CA GLY A 213 21.57 -19.94 -5.04
C GLY A 213 22.35 -19.57 -3.77
N THR A 214 22.16 -18.36 -3.21
CA THR A 214 22.74 -18.01 -1.91
C THR A 214 22.41 -19.11 -0.88
N ASP A 215 23.38 -19.43 -0.05
CA ASP A 215 23.25 -20.44 1.00
C ASP A 215 23.15 -19.82 2.40
N SER A 216 22.97 -18.51 2.46
CA SER A 216 22.85 -17.76 3.72
C SER A 216 21.82 -16.65 3.63
N PHE A 217 21.10 -16.43 4.72
CA PHE A 217 20.24 -15.28 4.97
C PHE A 217 19.91 -15.13 6.45
N THR A 218 19.47 -13.95 6.82
CA THR A 218 18.84 -13.69 8.11
C THR A 218 17.44 -13.13 7.86
N ALA A 219 16.42 -13.70 8.48
CA ALA A 219 15.06 -13.18 8.46
C ALA A 219 14.57 -12.88 9.87
N VAL A 220 13.71 -11.86 9.99
CA VAL A 220 13.05 -11.52 11.25
C VAL A 220 11.58 -11.80 11.12
N VAL A 221 11.00 -12.45 12.14
CA VAL A 221 9.57 -12.79 12.17
C VAL A 221 8.91 -12.16 13.39
N PHE A 222 7.92 -11.30 13.13
CA PHE A 222 7.01 -10.74 14.11
C PHE A 222 5.65 -11.42 14.00
N ASN A 223 4.89 -11.43 15.08
CA ASN A 223 3.54 -11.98 15.14
C ASN A 223 2.73 -11.36 16.27
N ASP A 224 1.40 -11.48 16.21
CA ASP A 224 0.45 -11.09 17.28
C ASP A 224 0.74 -9.69 17.85
N LEU A 225 1.02 -8.71 17.01
CA LEU A 225 1.30 -7.34 17.44
C LEU A 225 0.04 -6.58 17.85
N HIS A 226 -1.12 -6.94 17.28
CA HIS A 226 -2.44 -6.37 17.58
C HIS A 226 -2.44 -4.84 17.71
N GLN A 227 -1.74 -4.17 16.80
CA GLN A 227 -1.59 -2.69 16.80
C GLN A 227 -0.93 -2.10 18.06
N HIS A 228 -0.25 -2.91 18.87
CA HIS A 228 0.49 -2.42 20.03
C HIS A 228 1.86 -1.84 19.63
N THR A 229 1.86 -0.62 19.14
CA THR A 229 3.05 0.14 18.72
C THR A 229 4.17 0.12 19.76
N HIS A 230 3.85 0.24 21.06
CA HIS A 230 4.86 0.22 22.11
C HIS A 230 5.60 -1.12 22.17
N THR A 231 4.87 -2.24 22.08
CA THR A 231 5.42 -3.58 22.06
C THR A 231 6.27 -3.80 20.80
N PHE A 232 5.75 -3.40 19.63
CA PHE A 232 6.48 -3.49 18.38
C PHE A 232 7.82 -2.73 18.44
N ARG A 233 7.81 -1.49 18.90
CA ARG A 233 9.05 -0.69 19.07
C ARG A 233 10.00 -1.31 20.07
N ALA A 234 9.50 -1.96 21.13
CA ALA A 234 10.35 -2.68 22.07
C ALA A 234 11.04 -3.89 21.42
N LEU A 235 10.34 -4.63 20.57
CA LEU A 235 10.92 -5.73 19.79
C LEU A 235 11.90 -5.23 18.73
N CYS A 236 11.59 -4.14 18.02
CA CYS A 236 12.51 -3.54 17.04
C CYS A 236 13.86 -3.15 17.66
N ARG A 237 13.88 -2.66 18.90
CA ARG A 237 15.15 -2.38 19.60
C ARG A 237 16.02 -3.62 19.80
N GLN A 238 15.43 -4.82 19.84
CA GLN A 238 16.20 -6.06 20.03
C GLN A 238 16.86 -6.57 18.74
N ILE A 239 16.47 -6.00 17.59
CA ILE A 239 17.02 -6.40 16.30
C ILE A 239 17.81 -5.26 15.62
N GLN A 240 17.97 -4.10 16.26
CA GLN A 240 18.59 -2.91 15.66
C GLN A 240 20.04 -3.13 15.19
N ASP A 241 20.76 -4.03 15.85
CA ASP A 241 22.16 -4.37 15.55
C ASP A 241 22.30 -5.66 14.72
N ILE A 242 21.21 -6.13 14.11
CA ILE A 242 21.16 -7.34 13.29
C ILE A 242 20.95 -6.95 11.84
N ASP A 243 21.84 -7.36 10.97
CA ASP A 243 21.64 -7.29 9.53
C ASP A 243 20.68 -8.40 9.11
N TYR A 244 19.56 -8.07 8.50
CA TYR A 244 18.57 -9.03 8.01
C TYR A 244 18.14 -8.72 6.58
N ASP A 245 17.80 -9.78 5.86
CA ASP A 245 17.50 -9.74 4.42
C ASP A 245 16.02 -9.50 4.14
N PHE A 246 15.13 -9.96 5.02
CA PHE A 246 13.69 -9.75 4.91
C PHE A 246 12.98 -9.91 6.25
N VAL A 247 11.75 -9.40 6.29
CA VAL A 247 10.89 -9.49 7.47
C VAL A 247 9.59 -10.22 7.12
N VAL A 248 9.10 -11.04 8.04
CA VAL A 248 7.78 -11.67 7.96
C VAL A 248 6.92 -11.18 9.12
N PHE A 249 5.76 -10.64 8.82
CA PHE A 249 4.69 -10.38 9.77
C PHE A 249 3.72 -11.58 9.72
N ASN A 250 3.82 -12.48 10.70
CA ASN A 250 3.14 -13.78 10.71
C ASN A 250 1.76 -13.71 11.36
N GLY A 251 0.93 -12.80 10.90
CA GLY A 251 -0.48 -12.67 11.29
C GLY A 251 -0.73 -11.94 12.61
N ASP A 252 -1.97 -11.50 12.77
CA ASP A 252 -2.48 -10.71 13.89
C ASP A 252 -1.61 -9.47 14.20
N CYS A 253 -1.07 -8.87 13.14
CA CYS A 253 -0.32 -7.65 13.22
C CYS A 253 -1.22 -6.43 13.05
N VAL A 254 -2.23 -6.51 12.15
CA VAL A 254 -3.25 -5.48 11.96
C VAL A 254 -4.56 -5.98 12.59
N ASP A 255 -4.89 -5.43 13.75
CA ASP A 255 -6.01 -5.89 14.56
C ASP A 255 -7.35 -5.32 14.07
N ASP A 256 -8.32 -6.21 13.77
CA ASP A 256 -9.70 -5.88 13.43
C ASP A 256 -9.85 -4.63 12.53
N PRO A 257 -9.32 -4.63 11.29
CA PRO A 257 -9.23 -3.44 10.45
C PRO A 257 -10.60 -2.83 10.15
N ALA A 258 -10.87 -1.65 10.71
CA ALA A 258 -12.16 -0.97 10.60
C ALA A 258 -12.23 -0.01 9.41
N SER A 259 -11.10 0.54 8.97
CA SER A 259 -11.02 1.51 7.89
C SER A 259 -9.68 1.48 7.16
N HIS A 260 -9.68 2.02 5.95
CA HIS A 260 -8.46 2.24 5.18
C HIS A 260 -7.43 3.07 5.97
N ASP A 261 -7.88 4.14 6.61
CA ASP A 261 -6.99 5.05 7.35
C ASP A 261 -6.30 4.38 8.53
N GLN A 262 -7.03 3.54 9.27
CA GLN A 262 -6.48 2.76 10.37
C GLN A 262 -5.44 1.75 9.86
N ALA A 263 -5.77 0.99 8.82
CA ALA A 263 -4.88 0.02 8.22
C ALA A 263 -3.59 0.67 7.72
N THR A 264 -3.71 1.77 6.97
CA THR A 264 -2.56 2.52 6.46
C THR A 264 -1.64 3.01 7.57
N ALA A 265 -2.20 3.62 8.61
CA ALA A 265 -1.40 4.15 9.72
C ALA A 265 -0.57 3.04 10.38
N PHE A 266 -1.17 1.87 10.55
CA PHE A 266 -0.52 0.75 11.22
C PHE A 266 0.52 0.05 10.34
N ILE A 267 0.20 -0.21 9.06
CA ILE A 267 1.14 -0.78 8.09
C ILE A 267 2.35 0.14 7.90
N SER A 268 2.14 1.46 7.87
CA SER A 268 3.23 2.45 7.83
C SER A 268 4.14 2.33 9.04
N GLU A 269 3.58 2.21 10.24
CA GLU A 269 4.36 2.01 11.46
C GLU A 269 5.19 0.72 11.42
N LEU A 270 4.57 -0.40 10.98
CA LEU A 270 5.25 -1.69 10.88
C LEU A 270 6.39 -1.63 9.87
N THR A 271 6.13 -1.11 8.68
CA THR A 271 7.13 -1.07 7.61
C THR A 271 8.26 -0.08 7.91
N GLU A 272 7.95 1.07 8.50
CA GLU A 272 8.98 2.03 8.92
C GLU A 272 9.85 1.49 10.06
N GLY A 273 9.28 0.75 11.00
CA GLY A 273 9.99 0.17 12.13
C GLY A 273 11.03 -0.89 11.75
N VAL A 274 10.89 -1.48 10.57
CA VAL A 274 11.80 -2.53 10.06
C VAL A 274 12.57 -2.10 8.80
N HIS A 275 12.66 -0.79 8.53
CA HIS A 275 13.31 -0.28 7.32
C HIS A 275 12.73 -0.84 6.02
N GLY A 276 11.40 -0.96 5.95
CA GLY A 276 10.67 -1.55 4.84
C GLY A 276 10.89 -0.85 3.50
N ASP A 277 11.43 0.36 3.49
CA ASP A 277 11.87 1.07 2.27
C ASP A 277 13.18 0.50 1.67
N CYS A 278 13.93 -0.31 2.45
CA CYS A 278 15.18 -0.96 2.00
C CYS A 278 15.11 -2.48 2.14
N ILE A 279 14.35 -2.99 3.10
CA ILE A 279 14.22 -4.41 3.43
C ILE A 279 12.83 -4.90 3.04
N PRO A 280 12.69 -5.92 2.19
CA PRO A 280 11.39 -6.43 1.78
C PRO A 280 10.65 -7.11 2.93
N THR A 281 9.33 -6.88 2.96
CA THR A 281 8.42 -7.41 3.98
C THR A 281 7.43 -8.39 3.36
N PHE A 282 7.11 -9.46 4.10
CA PHE A 282 6.01 -10.37 3.81
C PHE A 282 4.96 -10.24 4.90
N PHE A 283 3.73 -10.05 4.50
CA PHE A 283 2.59 -10.05 5.42
C PHE A 283 1.80 -11.34 5.25
N MET A 284 1.62 -12.06 6.35
CA MET A 284 0.75 -13.21 6.42
C MET A 284 -0.50 -12.81 7.18
N ARG A 285 -1.63 -13.37 6.77
CA ARG A 285 -2.90 -13.12 7.43
C ARG A 285 -3.06 -14.02 8.65
N GLY A 286 -3.40 -13.41 9.79
CA GLY A 286 -3.93 -14.11 10.95
C GLY A 286 -5.46 -14.04 10.99
N ASN A 287 -6.04 -14.42 12.11
CA ASN A 287 -7.51 -14.40 12.25
C ASN A 287 -8.07 -13.01 12.62
N HIS A 288 -7.26 -12.06 13.04
CA HIS A 288 -7.71 -10.70 13.28
C HIS A 288 -7.74 -9.83 12.01
N GLU A 289 -6.91 -10.10 11.04
CA GLU A 289 -6.93 -9.38 9.77
C GLU A 289 -8.19 -9.59 8.94
N ILE A 290 -8.98 -10.64 9.23
CA ILE A 290 -10.20 -10.97 8.49
C ILE A 290 -11.47 -10.39 9.10
N ARG A 291 -11.35 -9.74 10.23
CA ARG A 291 -12.47 -9.17 10.97
C ARG A 291 -12.71 -7.71 10.59
N ASN A 292 -13.92 -7.22 10.90
CA ASN A 292 -14.33 -5.84 10.72
C ASN A 292 -14.46 -5.38 9.23
N ALA A 293 -14.94 -4.15 9.05
CA ALA A 293 -15.46 -3.63 7.78
C ALA A 293 -14.41 -3.47 6.66
N TYR A 294 -13.14 -3.32 7.00
CA TYR A 294 -12.07 -3.13 6.04
C TYR A 294 -11.23 -4.39 5.77
N SER A 295 -11.60 -5.54 6.31
CA SER A 295 -10.84 -6.80 6.19
C SER A 295 -10.53 -7.21 4.74
N ILE A 296 -11.50 -7.05 3.84
CA ILE A 296 -11.27 -7.33 2.40
C ILE A 296 -10.35 -6.28 1.77
N GLY A 297 -10.56 -5.00 2.09
CA GLY A 297 -9.73 -3.90 1.58
C GLY A 297 -8.28 -3.94 2.08
N LEU A 298 -8.03 -4.56 3.22
CA LEU A 298 -6.68 -4.74 3.75
C LEU A 298 -5.76 -5.46 2.77
N ARG A 299 -6.31 -6.36 1.96
CA ARG A 299 -5.56 -7.09 0.92
C ARG A 299 -4.84 -6.17 -0.07
N ASP A 300 -5.39 -5.01 -0.36
CA ASP A 300 -4.83 -4.07 -1.35
C ASP A 300 -3.49 -3.47 -0.90
N HIS A 301 -3.21 -3.46 0.41
CA HIS A 301 -1.97 -3.00 1.01
C HIS A 301 -0.81 -3.99 0.90
N PHE A 302 -1.06 -5.19 0.36
CA PHE A 302 -0.05 -6.24 0.27
C PHE A 302 0.11 -6.75 -1.17
N ASP A 303 1.31 -7.24 -1.46
CA ASP A 303 1.61 -7.97 -2.69
C ASP A 303 1.96 -9.43 -2.36
N TYR A 304 0.92 -10.24 -2.24
CA TYR A 304 1.05 -11.64 -1.91
C TYR A 304 1.73 -12.45 -3.01
N VAL A 305 2.57 -13.40 -2.63
CA VAL A 305 3.21 -14.32 -3.56
C VAL A 305 2.16 -15.13 -4.33
N GLY A 306 2.11 -14.97 -5.66
CA GLY A 306 1.12 -15.64 -6.51
C GLY A 306 -0.31 -15.11 -6.34
N ASP A 307 -0.46 -13.90 -5.80
CA ASP A 307 -1.75 -13.23 -5.58
C ASP A 307 -2.72 -14.04 -4.69
N LYS A 308 -2.19 -14.82 -3.76
CA LYS A 308 -2.93 -15.58 -2.74
C LYS A 308 -2.37 -15.31 -1.35
N THR A 309 -3.21 -15.39 -0.33
CA THR A 309 -2.78 -15.25 1.08
C THR A 309 -1.94 -16.41 1.57
N TYR A 310 -1.74 -17.42 0.73
CA TYR A 310 -0.85 -18.55 0.90
C TYR A 310 0.01 -18.73 -0.34
N GLY A 311 1.20 -19.28 -0.21
CA GLY A 311 2.11 -19.45 -1.33
C GLY A 311 3.47 -20.00 -0.89
N SER A 312 4.41 -19.99 -1.81
CA SER A 312 5.76 -20.43 -1.53
C SER A 312 6.77 -19.74 -2.42
N PHE A 313 7.97 -19.55 -1.91
CA PHE A 313 9.07 -18.95 -2.65
C PHE A 313 10.40 -19.53 -2.22
N ASN A 314 11.43 -19.33 -3.03
CA ASN A 314 12.80 -19.63 -2.66
C ASN A 314 13.52 -18.37 -2.22
N TRP A 315 14.26 -18.48 -1.11
CA TRP A 315 15.33 -17.56 -0.80
C TRP A 315 16.65 -18.33 -0.91
N GLY A 316 17.36 -18.09 -1.98
CA GLY A 316 18.53 -18.89 -2.33
C GLY A 316 18.19 -20.39 -2.47
N ASP A 317 18.85 -21.21 -1.69
CA ASP A 317 18.66 -22.67 -1.65
C ASP A 317 17.59 -23.14 -0.64
N THR A 318 16.89 -22.22 0.00
CA THR A 318 15.85 -22.50 1.00
C THR A 318 14.47 -22.29 0.41
N ARG A 319 13.57 -23.25 0.66
CA ARG A 319 12.14 -23.15 0.30
C ARG A 319 11.33 -22.70 1.50
N ILE A 320 10.55 -21.64 1.33
CA ILE A 320 9.64 -21.10 2.33
C ILE A 320 8.22 -21.31 1.84
N VAL A 321 7.39 -21.96 2.68
CA VAL A 321 5.98 -22.25 2.41
C VAL A 321 5.14 -21.53 3.45
N MET A 322 4.21 -20.71 2.98
CA MET A 322 3.29 -19.93 3.80
C MET A 322 1.88 -20.45 3.60
N LEU A 323 1.16 -20.74 4.69
CA LEU A 323 -0.23 -21.21 4.68
C LEU A 323 -1.12 -20.25 5.45
N ASP A 324 -2.38 -20.20 5.06
CA ASP A 324 -3.40 -19.33 5.65
C ASP A 324 -4.52 -20.20 6.23
N CYS A 325 -4.60 -20.30 7.54
CA CYS A 325 -5.66 -21.06 8.23
C CYS A 325 -7.04 -20.37 8.17
N GLY A 326 -7.09 -19.11 7.77
CA GLY A 326 -8.29 -18.27 7.90
C GLY A 326 -8.58 -17.95 9.36
N GLU A 327 -9.67 -18.43 9.88
CA GLU A 327 -10.15 -18.18 11.25
C GLU A 327 -10.05 -19.44 12.13
N ASP A 328 -10.09 -19.25 13.45
CA ASP A 328 -10.06 -20.31 14.47
C ASP A 328 -11.44 -20.93 14.77
N LYS A 329 -12.50 -20.36 14.22
CA LYS A 329 -13.90 -20.82 14.37
C LYS A 329 -14.42 -21.41 13.07
N THR A 330 -15.44 -22.25 13.17
CA THR A 330 -16.15 -22.80 12.01
C THR A 330 -16.96 -21.73 11.28
N ASP A 331 -17.20 -21.90 9.97
CA ASP A 331 -17.85 -20.89 9.13
C ASP A 331 -19.31 -20.62 9.57
N ASP A 332 -19.98 -21.60 10.22
CA ASP A 332 -21.30 -21.47 10.79
C ASP A 332 -21.36 -20.78 12.17
N HIS A 333 -20.22 -20.32 12.68
CA HIS A 333 -20.18 -19.61 13.95
C HIS A 333 -20.97 -18.31 13.85
N TRP A 334 -21.87 -18.07 14.81
CA TRP A 334 -22.82 -16.94 14.80
C TRP A 334 -22.19 -15.56 14.56
N VAL A 335 -20.91 -15.36 14.96
CA VAL A 335 -20.19 -14.09 14.85
C VAL A 335 -19.89 -13.70 13.40
N TYR A 336 -19.98 -14.64 12.46
CA TYR A 336 -19.67 -14.37 11.04
C TYR A 336 -20.90 -14.02 10.20
N TYR A 337 -22.10 -14.22 10.71
CA TYR A 337 -23.33 -13.88 9.98
C TYR A 337 -23.41 -14.47 8.57
N ASP A 338 -22.85 -15.67 8.35
CA ASP A 338 -22.76 -16.33 7.04
C ASP A 338 -21.96 -15.55 5.97
N LEU A 339 -20.96 -14.77 6.41
CA LEU A 339 -20.14 -13.93 5.52
C LEU A 339 -18.73 -14.50 5.25
N ASN A 340 -18.42 -15.70 5.77
CA ASN A 340 -17.12 -16.35 5.62
C ASN A 340 -17.27 -17.76 5.02
N ASP A 341 -16.30 -18.16 4.20
CA ASP A 341 -16.13 -19.52 3.69
C ASP A 341 -14.64 -19.92 3.74
N PHE A 342 -14.13 -20.08 4.95
CA PHE A 342 -12.75 -20.52 5.15
C PHE A 342 -12.58 -22.02 4.92
N THR A 343 -13.65 -22.79 4.93
CA THR A 343 -13.62 -24.21 4.57
C THR A 343 -13.16 -24.38 3.13
N GLN A 344 -13.64 -23.56 2.20
CA GLN A 344 -13.16 -23.55 0.82
C GLN A 344 -11.67 -23.17 0.75
N LEU A 345 -11.24 -22.08 1.41
CA LEU A 345 -9.84 -21.62 1.43
C LEU A 345 -8.91 -22.73 1.95
N ARG A 346 -9.29 -23.44 3.01
CA ARG A 346 -8.51 -24.54 3.60
C ARG A 346 -8.38 -25.71 2.63
N ASN A 347 -9.47 -26.07 1.94
CA ASN A 347 -9.48 -27.14 0.91
C ASN A 347 -8.67 -26.76 -0.34
N GLU A 348 -8.69 -25.52 -0.80
CA GLU A 348 -7.84 -25.06 -1.90
C GLU A 348 -6.36 -25.30 -1.59
N GLN A 349 -5.95 -25.09 -0.34
CA GLN A 349 -4.58 -25.29 0.09
C GLN A 349 -4.14 -26.75 0.16
N VAL A 350 -5.09 -27.70 0.28
CA VAL A 350 -4.79 -29.13 0.07
C VAL A 350 -4.28 -29.37 -1.35
N GLY A 351 -4.91 -28.75 -2.34
CA GLY A 351 -4.47 -28.79 -3.74
C GLY A 351 -3.12 -28.12 -3.95
N PHE A 352 -2.92 -26.96 -3.33
CA PHE A 352 -1.64 -26.26 -3.33
C PHE A 352 -0.54 -27.11 -2.70
N LEU A 353 -0.73 -27.66 -1.51
CA LEU A 353 0.28 -28.48 -0.82
C LEU A 353 0.66 -29.72 -1.63
N LYS A 354 -0.31 -30.44 -2.24
CA LYS A 354 0.00 -31.58 -3.11
C LYS A 354 0.91 -31.19 -4.27
N LYS A 355 0.66 -30.04 -4.90
CA LYS A 355 1.50 -29.51 -5.97
C LYS A 355 2.87 -29.07 -5.44
N GLU A 356 2.88 -28.33 -4.34
CA GLU A 356 4.10 -27.79 -3.73
C GLU A 356 5.09 -28.90 -3.36
N LEU A 357 4.63 -29.93 -2.68
CA LEU A 357 5.47 -31.07 -2.28
C LEU A 357 6.01 -31.88 -3.48
N ALA A 358 5.41 -31.71 -4.65
CA ALA A 358 5.82 -32.40 -5.89
C ALA A 358 6.79 -31.60 -6.75
N VAL A 359 6.86 -30.25 -6.60
CA VAL A 359 7.71 -29.42 -7.47
C VAL A 359 9.19 -29.61 -7.19
N LYS A 360 9.99 -29.33 -8.22
CA LYS A 360 11.46 -29.50 -8.17
C LYS A 360 12.10 -28.58 -7.12
N GLU A 361 11.60 -27.36 -7.02
CA GLU A 361 12.05 -26.33 -6.09
C GLU A 361 11.97 -26.81 -4.64
N PHE A 362 10.83 -27.40 -4.25
CA PHE A 362 10.66 -27.99 -2.92
C PHE A 362 11.59 -29.17 -2.69
N LYS A 363 11.65 -30.11 -3.66
CA LYS A 363 12.47 -31.35 -3.54
C LYS A 363 13.96 -31.06 -3.45
N LYS A 364 14.45 -30.05 -4.18
CA LYS A 364 15.88 -29.71 -4.24
C LYS A 364 16.33 -28.71 -3.19
N ALA A 365 15.40 -28.08 -2.49
CA ALA A 365 15.75 -27.14 -1.43
C ALA A 365 16.62 -27.83 -0.36
N LYS A 366 17.62 -27.10 0.12
CA LYS A 366 18.49 -27.56 1.22
C LYS A 366 17.78 -27.48 2.56
N LYS A 367 17.00 -26.41 2.74
CA LYS A 367 16.15 -26.20 3.91
C LYS A 367 14.72 -25.87 3.48
N ARG A 368 13.77 -26.24 4.33
CA ARG A 368 12.33 -26.01 4.12
C ARG A 368 11.71 -25.45 5.38
N ILE A 369 11.13 -24.26 5.27
CA ILE A 369 10.53 -23.54 6.37
C ILE A 369 9.03 -23.47 6.12
N LEU A 370 8.24 -23.84 7.12
CA LEU A 370 6.80 -23.72 7.10
C LEU A 370 6.38 -22.56 7.99
N LEU A 371 5.50 -21.70 7.48
CA LEU A 371 4.93 -20.57 8.18
C LEU A 371 3.40 -20.65 8.11
N HIS A 372 2.74 -20.54 9.22
CA HIS A 372 1.29 -20.27 9.31
C HIS A 372 0.96 -19.71 10.68
N HIS A 373 -0.07 -18.88 10.73
CA HIS A 373 -0.41 -18.17 11.96
C HIS A 373 -0.92 -19.11 13.05
N ILE A 374 -2.04 -19.82 12.81
CA ILE A 374 -2.68 -20.70 13.80
C ILE A 374 -1.96 -22.06 13.85
N PRO A 375 -1.36 -22.47 14.99
CA PRO A 375 -0.56 -23.69 15.07
C PRO A 375 -1.39 -24.97 14.85
N LEU A 376 -0.82 -25.93 14.11
CA LEU A 376 -1.37 -27.30 14.02
C LEU A 376 -1.08 -28.12 15.29
N TYR A 377 0.00 -27.81 15.97
CA TYR A 377 0.45 -28.47 17.20
C TYR A 377 0.65 -27.40 18.29
N GLY A 378 0.34 -27.74 19.54
CA GLY A 378 0.49 -26.79 20.66
C GLY A 378 -0.65 -25.76 20.79
N ASN A 379 -1.82 -26.02 20.20
CA ASN A 379 -3.02 -25.21 20.29
C ASN A 379 -4.25 -25.99 20.82
N ASP A 380 -4.02 -26.90 21.77
CA ASP A 380 -5.06 -27.72 22.42
C ASP A 380 -6.04 -28.38 21.42
N GLY A 381 -5.56 -28.77 20.24
CA GLY A 381 -6.34 -29.39 19.18
C GLY A 381 -7.29 -28.43 18.42
N LYS A 382 -7.18 -27.13 18.63
CA LYS A 382 -8.10 -26.11 18.08
C LYS A 382 -7.73 -25.60 16.68
N ASN A 383 -7.15 -26.42 15.84
CA ASN A 383 -6.84 -26.00 14.47
C ASN A 383 -7.72 -26.75 13.46
N LEU A 384 -8.58 -26.02 12.77
CA LEU A 384 -9.50 -26.54 11.75
C LEU A 384 -8.81 -27.07 10.49
N CYS A 385 -7.52 -26.77 10.31
CA CYS A 385 -6.72 -27.28 9.20
C CYS A 385 -6.06 -28.63 9.51
N ALA A 386 -6.07 -29.08 10.78
CA ALA A 386 -5.32 -30.27 11.20
C ALA A 386 -5.72 -31.52 10.41
N GLU A 387 -7.00 -31.80 10.27
CA GLU A 387 -7.50 -32.97 9.53
C GLU A 387 -7.14 -32.94 8.04
N LEU A 388 -7.08 -31.73 7.44
CA LEU A 388 -6.82 -31.53 6.02
C LEU A 388 -5.34 -31.58 5.69
N TRP A 389 -4.49 -30.96 6.50
CA TRP A 389 -3.10 -30.69 6.15
C TRP A 389 -2.11 -31.65 6.81
N THR A 390 -2.37 -32.15 8.03
CA THR A 390 -1.39 -32.94 8.79
C THR A 390 -0.86 -34.12 7.99
N LYS A 391 -1.73 -34.92 7.36
CA LYS A 391 -1.33 -36.09 6.55
C LYS A 391 -0.42 -35.76 5.36
N LEU A 392 -0.48 -34.54 4.84
CA LEU A 392 0.39 -34.05 3.77
C LEU A 392 1.70 -33.56 4.35
N LEU A 393 1.65 -32.79 5.43
CA LEU A 393 2.80 -32.14 6.06
C LEU A 393 3.68 -33.13 6.81
N GLU A 394 3.12 -34.22 7.41
CA GLU A 394 3.90 -35.25 8.09
C GLU A 394 4.87 -36.01 7.18
N LYS A 395 4.57 -36.08 5.87
CA LYS A 395 5.44 -36.69 4.86
C LYS A 395 6.45 -35.71 4.25
N ALA A 396 6.34 -34.42 4.59
CA ALA A 396 7.18 -33.38 4.05
C ALA A 396 8.39 -33.13 4.98
N PRO A 397 9.59 -33.06 4.42
CA PRO A 397 10.81 -32.87 5.21
C PRO A 397 11.03 -31.39 5.56
N PHE A 398 10.07 -30.78 6.26
CA PHE A 398 10.27 -29.46 6.81
C PHE A 398 11.31 -29.48 7.93
N ASP A 399 12.20 -28.49 7.92
CA ASP A 399 13.21 -28.31 8.94
C ASP A 399 12.66 -27.64 10.20
N ILE A 400 11.67 -26.75 10.02
CA ILE A 400 11.02 -26.01 11.11
C ILE A 400 9.67 -25.45 10.67
N CYS A 401 8.77 -25.26 11.66
CA CYS A 401 7.53 -24.52 11.51
C CYS A 401 7.49 -23.34 12.50
N LEU A 402 7.16 -22.14 12.02
CA LEU A 402 6.98 -20.95 12.83
C LEU A 402 5.50 -20.55 12.86
N ASN A 403 4.95 -20.45 14.05
CA ASN A 403 3.55 -20.16 14.34
C ASN A 403 3.39 -18.98 15.31
N ALA A 404 2.12 -18.67 15.63
CA ALA A 404 1.70 -17.51 16.39
C ALA A 404 0.39 -17.81 17.15
N HIS A 405 -0.55 -16.86 17.25
CA HIS A 405 -1.94 -17.00 17.64
C HIS A 405 -2.21 -17.27 19.13
N THR A 406 -1.45 -18.12 19.79
CA THR A 406 -1.73 -18.51 21.18
C THR A 406 -1.37 -17.44 22.20
N HIS A 407 -0.65 -16.40 21.78
CA HIS A 407 -0.07 -15.34 22.60
C HIS A 407 0.88 -15.85 23.71
N LYS A 408 1.32 -17.10 23.59
CA LYS A 408 2.26 -17.73 24.53
C LYS A 408 3.42 -18.33 23.76
N TYR A 409 4.61 -17.88 24.07
CA TYR A 409 5.80 -18.48 23.51
C TYR A 409 5.86 -19.97 23.90
N ALA A 410 6.13 -20.82 22.91
CA ALA A 410 6.40 -22.24 23.11
C ALA A 410 7.40 -22.75 22.06
N TYR A 411 8.19 -23.74 22.45
CA TYR A 411 9.03 -24.53 21.57
C TYR A 411 8.74 -26.00 21.77
N HIS A 412 8.39 -26.67 20.69
CA HIS A 412 8.10 -28.11 20.68
C HIS A 412 9.10 -28.81 19.77
N PRO A 413 10.08 -29.55 20.34
CA PRO A 413 10.97 -30.40 19.55
C PRO A 413 10.18 -31.39 18.70
N LYS A 414 10.80 -31.84 17.60
CA LYS A 414 10.20 -32.88 16.77
C LYS A 414 9.78 -34.11 17.60
N GLY A 415 8.54 -34.51 17.46
CA GLY A 415 7.95 -35.71 18.11
C GLY A 415 7.28 -35.45 19.45
N GLU A 416 7.49 -34.31 20.11
CA GLU A 416 6.94 -34.02 21.44
C GLU A 416 5.41 -34.06 21.47
N LEU A 417 4.78 -33.45 20.47
CA LEU A 417 3.32 -33.43 20.31
C LEU A 417 2.83 -34.30 19.13
N GLY A 418 3.65 -35.26 18.68
CA GLY A 418 3.40 -35.97 17.43
C GLY A 418 3.76 -35.16 16.18
N ASN A 419 4.36 -33.99 16.35
CA ASN A 419 4.82 -33.13 15.28
C ASN A 419 6.01 -33.75 14.52
N HIS A 420 6.01 -33.64 13.19
CA HIS A 420 7.03 -34.24 12.32
C HIS A 420 8.27 -33.36 12.10
N TYR A 421 8.23 -32.13 12.56
CA TYR A 421 9.28 -31.10 12.52
C TYR A 421 9.21 -30.25 13.80
N PRO A 422 10.27 -29.56 14.20
CA PRO A 422 10.22 -28.64 15.32
C PRO A 422 9.19 -27.50 15.06
N VAL A 423 8.49 -27.10 16.12
CA VAL A 423 7.47 -26.04 16.09
C VAL A 423 7.85 -24.95 17.08
N ILE A 424 7.87 -23.70 16.62
CA ILE A 424 8.04 -22.52 17.47
C ILE A 424 6.76 -21.71 17.37
N ILE A 425 6.17 -21.38 18.50
CA ILE A 425 5.02 -20.50 18.62
C ILE A 425 5.49 -19.19 19.25
N GLY A 426 5.24 -18.07 18.57
CA GLY A 426 5.60 -16.75 19.08
C GLY A 426 4.70 -16.30 20.23
N GLY A 427 5.22 -15.35 21.01
CA GLY A 427 4.47 -14.70 22.06
C GLY A 427 3.47 -13.66 21.53
N GLY A 428 2.65 -13.11 22.44
CA GLY A 428 1.59 -12.17 22.07
C GLY A 428 2.00 -10.70 22.18
N TYR A 429 0.99 -9.84 22.20
CA TYR A 429 1.15 -8.37 22.12
C TYR A 429 1.56 -7.67 23.42
N LYS A 430 1.44 -8.33 24.56
CA LYS A 430 1.87 -7.74 25.85
C LYS A 430 3.39 -7.76 25.94
N VAL A 431 4.00 -6.65 26.30
CA VAL A 431 5.47 -6.49 26.37
C VAL A 431 6.15 -7.64 27.12
N GLU A 432 5.53 -8.11 28.21
CA GLU A 432 6.08 -9.14 29.07
C GLU A 432 6.16 -10.52 28.37
N GLY A 433 5.25 -10.77 27.41
CA GLY A 433 5.15 -12.05 26.70
C GLY A 433 5.52 -11.95 25.22
N ALA A 434 5.75 -10.75 24.70
CA ALA A 434 6.02 -10.54 23.30
C ALA A 434 7.40 -11.08 22.90
N THR A 435 7.46 -11.61 21.66
CA THR A 435 8.69 -12.18 21.12
C THR A 435 8.94 -11.74 19.67
N VAL A 436 10.21 -11.73 19.30
CA VAL A 436 10.66 -11.67 17.91
C VAL A 436 11.54 -12.88 17.63
N MET A 437 11.34 -13.50 16.47
CA MET A 437 12.14 -14.64 16.03
C MET A 437 13.15 -14.18 14.99
N ILE A 438 14.39 -14.62 15.13
CA ILE A 438 15.48 -14.36 14.19
C ILE A 438 15.89 -15.69 13.60
N LEU A 439 15.67 -15.84 12.30
CA LEU A 439 15.93 -17.05 11.55
C LEU A 439 17.23 -16.85 10.77
N GLU A 440 18.27 -17.57 11.13
CA GLU A 440 19.59 -17.48 10.53
C GLU A 440 19.90 -18.79 9.77
N LYS A 441 20.06 -18.69 8.47
CA LYS A 441 20.50 -19.80 7.63
C LYS A 441 21.91 -19.54 7.14
N LYS A 442 22.81 -20.49 7.34
CA LYS A 442 24.21 -20.42 6.87
C LYS A 442 24.67 -21.80 6.43
N LYS A 443 24.91 -21.97 5.14
CA LYS A 443 25.21 -23.27 4.52
C LYS A 443 24.12 -24.30 4.83
N GLU A 444 24.47 -25.39 5.48
CA GLU A 444 23.54 -26.47 5.87
C GLU A 444 22.86 -26.21 7.23
N GLU A 445 23.29 -25.19 7.95
CA GLU A 445 22.71 -24.87 9.27
C GLU A 445 21.54 -23.93 9.15
N LEU A 446 20.49 -24.22 9.92
CA LEU A 446 19.33 -23.36 10.10
C LEU A 446 19.13 -23.18 11.60
N ARG A 447 19.28 -21.97 12.08
CA ARG A 447 19.15 -21.63 13.50
C ARG A 447 18.02 -20.65 13.71
N VAL A 448 17.33 -20.78 14.83
CA VAL A 448 16.34 -19.78 15.27
C VAL A 448 16.71 -19.30 16.66
N ARG A 449 16.77 -17.99 16.80
CA ARG A 449 16.81 -17.31 18.10
C ARG A 449 15.46 -16.67 18.35
N VAL A 450 14.94 -16.82 19.56
CA VAL A 450 13.74 -16.13 20.00
C VAL A 450 14.13 -15.17 21.12
N LEU A 451 13.86 -13.89 20.92
CA LEU A 451 14.11 -12.84 21.90
C LEU A 451 12.78 -12.30 22.42
N ASN A 452 12.72 -12.02 23.72
CA ASN A 452 11.60 -11.25 24.27
C ASN A 452 11.86 -9.72 24.15
N ALA A 453 10.88 -8.91 24.53
CA ALA A 453 10.98 -7.45 24.43
C ALA A 453 12.04 -6.82 25.36
N LYS A 454 12.64 -7.60 26.27
CA LYS A 454 13.76 -7.19 27.15
C LYS A 454 15.13 -7.58 26.58
N GLY A 455 15.17 -8.34 25.47
CA GLY A 455 16.40 -8.84 24.88
C GLY A 455 16.89 -10.17 25.44
N GLU A 456 16.10 -10.80 26.30
CA GLU A 456 16.44 -12.12 26.84
C GLU A 456 16.21 -13.18 25.75
N THR A 457 17.18 -14.07 25.59
CA THR A 457 17.08 -15.20 24.66
C THR A 457 16.27 -16.33 25.27
N LEU A 458 15.10 -16.61 24.72
CA LEU A 458 14.21 -17.70 25.15
C LEU A 458 14.53 -19.02 24.45
N LEU A 459 15.03 -18.95 23.22
CA LEU A 459 15.49 -20.11 22.44
C LEU A 459 16.72 -19.73 21.64
N ARG A 460 17.67 -20.65 21.60
CA ARG A 460 18.74 -20.70 20.60
C ARG A 460 18.84 -22.15 20.13
N SER A 461 18.20 -22.44 18.98
CA SER A 461 18.34 -23.77 18.37
C SER A 461 19.75 -23.94 17.82
N GLU A 462 20.31 -25.10 18.00
CA GLU A 462 21.60 -25.50 17.40
C GLU A 462 21.43 -25.87 15.92
#